data_393487f7387ff9444919c58a3e6027a1
#
_entry.id   393487f7387ff9444919c58a3e6027a1
#
_cell.length_a   1.000
_cell.length_b   1.000
_cell.length_c   1.000
_cell.angle_alpha   90.00
_cell.angle_beta   90.00
_cell.angle_gamma   90.00
#
_symmetry.space_group_name_H-M   'P 1'
#
loop_
_entity.id
_entity.type
_entity.pdbx_description
1 polymer ?
#
loop_
_entity_poly.entity_id
_entity_poly.type
_entity_poly.pdbx_seq_one_letter_code
_entity_poly.pdbx_strand_id
1 'polypeptide(L)'
;RFCLADDKVYKYSNYAKSLWENGVEYLYSSESTGGYLFGLACSNIGLKSEPGKLMGLASYSKTDKNFNLDKEKIEIAQKIQEISFERTCWLIEKAFKYKKIKNFVLSGGYFQNCSNNFKYIKKYPEFNFFVDPVPNDAGTALGVCFYYENYL
;
A
#
# COMPACT_ATOMS: atom_id res chain seq x y z
N ARG A 1 3.52 2.72 -7.16
CA ARG A 1 4.50 2.23 -8.13
C ARG A 1 4.55 0.71 -8.10
N PHE A 2 4.62 0.10 -9.26
CA PHE A 2 4.80 -1.34 -9.43
C PHE A 2 6.16 -1.59 -10.05
N CYS A 3 7.00 -2.34 -9.36
CA CYS A 3 8.31 -2.72 -9.84
C CYS A 3 8.40 -4.25 -9.89
N LEU A 4 9.00 -4.78 -10.91
CA LEU A 4 9.48 -6.16 -10.95
C LEU A 4 10.96 -6.15 -10.60
N ALA A 5 11.36 -7.05 -9.71
CA ALA A 5 12.75 -7.29 -9.35
C ALA A 5 13.06 -8.76 -9.55
N ASP A 6 14.24 -9.08 -10.03
CA ASP A 6 14.81 -10.42 -9.96
C ASP A 6 15.45 -10.64 -8.57
N ASP A 7 16.11 -11.75 -8.32
CA ASP A 7 16.67 -12.14 -7.01
C ASP A 7 17.89 -11.32 -6.56
N LYS A 8 18.15 -10.17 -7.18
CA LYS A 8 19.28 -9.30 -6.82
C LYS A 8 18.84 -8.19 -5.90
N VAL A 9 19.70 -7.81 -4.96
CA VAL A 9 19.50 -6.63 -4.14
C VAL A 9 20.00 -5.41 -4.89
N TYR A 10 19.17 -4.40 -4.99
CA TYR A 10 19.46 -3.19 -5.74
C TYR A 10 19.86 -2.03 -4.84
N LYS A 11 20.97 -1.37 -5.17
CA LYS A 11 21.31 -0.10 -4.54
C LYS A 11 20.26 0.93 -4.94
N TYR A 12 19.53 1.40 -3.95
CA TYR A 12 18.52 2.42 -4.16
C TYR A 12 19.21 3.74 -4.49
N SER A 13 19.09 4.20 -5.71
CA SER A 13 19.40 5.60 -6.04
C SER A 13 18.12 6.33 -6.44
N ASN A 14 18.11 7.63 -6.24
CA ASN A 14 16.92 8.48 -6.33
C ASN A 14 16.26 8.56 -7.73
N TYR A 15 16.70 7.79 -8.72
CA TYR A 15 16.25 7.93 -10.09
C TYR A 15 15.87 6.60 -10.73
N ALA A 16 14.76 6.60 -11.47
CA ALA A 16 14.25 5.45 -12.21
C ALA A 16 15.30 4.79 -13.13
N LYS A 17 16.21 5.58 -13.69
CA LYS A 17 17.27 5.09 -14.57
C LYS A 17 18.19 4.06 -13.90
N SER A 18 18.58 4.31 -12.66
CA SER A 18 19.45 3.39 -11.93
C SER A 18 18.75 2.10 -11.51
N LEU A 19 17.43 2.13 -11.38
CA LEU A 19 16.64 0.93 -11.13
C LEU A 19 16.62 0.01 -12.35
N TRP A 20 16.53 0.57 -13.57
CA TRP A 20 16.64 -0.19 -14.81
C TRP A 20 18.01 -0.86 -14.96
N GLU A 21 19.07 -0.13 -14.66
CA GLU A 21 20.45 -0.63 -14.72
C GLU A 21 20.67 -1.79 -13.74
N ASN A 22 19.87 -1.90 -12.70
CA ASN A 22 19.91 -2.96 -11.68
C ASN A 22 18.84 -4.04 -11.86
N GLY A 23 18.17 -4.11 -13.01
CA GLY A 23 17.20 -5.15 -13.32
C GLY A 23 15.82 -5.00 -12.68
N VAL A 24 15.47 -3.80 -12.19
CA VAL A 24 14.12 -3.47 -11.73
C VAL A 24 13.32 -2.87 -12.86
N GLU A 25 12.18 -3.43 -13.17
CA GLU A 25 11.30 -2.96 -14.23
C GLU A 25 10.07 -2.25 -13.65
N TYR A 26 9.82 -1.02 -14.09
CA TYR A 26 8.59 -0.29 -13.77
C TYR A 26 7.47 -0.68 -14.73
N LEU A 27 6.45 -1.37 -14.22
CA LEU A 27 5.25 -1.69 -15.00
C LEU A 27 4.27 -0.52 -15.05
N TYR A 28 4.15 0.18 -13.94
CA TYR A 28 3.17 1.24 -13.78
C TYR A 28 3.55 2.17 -12.64
N SER A 29 3.38 3.46 -12.87
CA SER A 29 3.50 4.49 -11.84
C SER A 29 2.26 5.37 -11.89
N SER A 30 1.60 5.57 -10.75
CA SER A 30 0.48 6.50 -10.59
C SER A 30 0.83 7.56 -9.58
N GLU A 31 0.54 8.82 -9.89
CA GLU A 31 0.68 9.93 -8.95
C GLU A 31 -0.35 9.83 -7.82
N SER A 32 -1.52 9.24 -8.11
CA SER A 32 -2.57 9.01 -7.12
C SER A 32 -2.44 7.63 -6.48
N THR A 33 -1.49 7.48 -5.58
CA THR A 33 -1.37 6.26 -4.74
C THR A 33 -2.50 6.19 -3.71
N GLY A 34 -2.76 4.97 -3.17
CA GLY A 34 -3.72 4.80 -2.09
C GLY A 34 -3.43 5.71 -0.89
N GLY A 35 -2.16 5.84 -0.50
CA GLY A 35 -1.74 6.74 0.58
C GLY A 35 -2.07 8.20 0.32
N TYR A 36 -1.87 8.68 -0.90
CA TYR A 36 -2.23 10.05 -1.29
C TYR A 36 -3.73 10.32 -1.19
N LEU A 37 -4.58 9.37 -1.61
CA LEU A 37 -6.04 9.48 -1.46
C LEU A 37 -6.47 9.61 0.00
N PHE A 38 -5.87 8.81 0.89
CA PHE A 38 -6.13 8.92 2.33
C PHE A 38 -5.67 10.26 2.89
N GLY A 39 -4.50 10.77 2.46
CA GLY A 39 -3.99 12.07 2.87
C GLY A 39 -4.92 13.22 2.48
N LEU A 40 -5.37 13.25 1.23
CA LEU A 40 -6.33 14.26 0.74
C LEU A 40 -7.67 14.21 1.49
N ALA A 41 -8.21 13.01 1.67
CA ALA A 41 -9.48 12.84 2.38
C ALA A 41 -9.36 13.28 3.84
N CYS A 42 -8.25 12.96 4.53
CA CYS A 42 -7.98 13.45 5.88
C CYS A 42 -8.03 14.98 5.97
N SER A 43 -7.37 15.66 5.04
CA SER A 43 -7.36 17.13 5.00
C SER A 43 -8.76 17.69 4.82
N ASN A 44 -9.55 17.10 3.92
CA ASN A 44 -10.89 17.57 3.60
C ASN A 44 -11.89 17.41 4.76
N ILE A 45 -11.74 16.38 5.59
CA ILE A 45 -12.63 16.13 6.74
C ILE A 45 -12.06 16.62 8.08
N GLY A 46 -10.97 17.37 8.04
CA GLY A 46 -10.40 18.00 9.23
C GLY A 46 -9.61 17.06 10.15
N LEU A 47 -9.17 15.90 9.67
CA LEU A 47 -8.33 14.95 10.44
C LEU A 47 -6.82 15.27 10.36
N LYS A 48 -6.44 16.43 9.90
CA LYS A 48 -5.05 16.83 9.73
C LYS A 48 -4.24 15.76 8.97
N SER A 49 -3.41 15.55 8.38
CA SER A 49 -2.72 14.51 7.61
C SER A 49 -2.48 13.19 8.40
N GLU A 50 -3.54 12.62 8.96
CA GLU A 50 -3.45 11.37 9.73
C GLU A 50 -4.21 10.21 9.05
N PRO A 51 -3.65 9.62 7.97
CA PRO A 51 -4.31 8.57 7.17
C PRO A 51 -4.75 7.34 7.98
N GLY A 52 -4.00 7.00 9.04
CA GLY A 52 -4.35 5.90 9.94
C GLY A 52 -5.68 6.14 10.68
N LYS A 53 -5.96 7.38 11.07
CA LYS A 53 -7.26 7.73 11.68
C LYS A 53 -8.41 7.55 10.68
N LEU A 54 -8.21 7.91 9.41
CA LEU A 54 -9.21 7.70 8.38
C LEU A 54 -9.45 6.21 8.12
N MET A 55 -8.40 5.39 8.08
CA MET A 55 -8.52 3.94 7.96
C MET A 55 -9.31 3.35 9.13
N GLY A 56 -9.04 3.81 10.35
CA GLY A 56 -9.80 3.43 11.53
C GLY A 56 -11.27 3.86 11.46
N LEU A 57 -11.52 5.09 11.02
CA LEU A 57 -12.88 5.64 10.91
C LEU A 57 -13.74 4.83 9.93
N ALA A 58 -13.17 4.33 8.83
CA ALA A 58 -13.88 3.49 7.87
C ALA A 58 -14.46 2.19 8.48
N SER A 59 -13.88 1.70 9.57
CA SER A 59 -14.37 0.48 10.25
C SER A 59 -15.72 0.68 10.94
N TYR A 60 -16.05 1.91 11.32
CA TYR A 60 -17.30 2.24 12.02
C TYR A 60 -18.53 2.23 11.10
N SER A 61 -18.34 2.23 9.79
CA SER A 61 -19.46 2.16 8.83
C SER A 61 -20.31 0.89 8.93
N LYS A 62 -19.78 -0.14 9.58
CA LYS A 62 -20.44 -1.45 9.75
C LYS A 62 -20.95 -1.68 11.16
N THR A 63 -20.90 -0.70 12.05
CA THR A 63 -21.31 -0.85 13.43
C THR A 63 -22.67 -0.17 13.66
N ASP A 64 -23.64 -0.94 14.18
CA ASP A 64 -24.93 -0.42 14.63
C ASP A 64 -24.85 0.37 15.95
N LYS A 65 -23.66 0.56 16.48
CA LYS A 65 -23.45 1.27 17.73
C LYS A 65 -23.58 2.77 17.50
N ASN A 66 -24.46 3.43 18.24
CA ASN A 66 -24.60 4.88 18.28
C ASN A 66 -23.39 5.54 18.94
N PHE A 67 -22.28 5.60 18.19
CA PHE A 67 -21.20 6.50 18.53
C PHE A 67 -21.61 7.91 18.09
N ASN A 68 -21.29 8.91 18.91
CA ASN A 68 -21.46 10.32 18.54
C ASN A 68 -20.35 10.73 17.52
N LEU A 69 -20.33 10.02 16.39
CA LEU A 69 -19.39 10.22 15.29
C LEU A 69 -20.15 10.84 14.11
N ASP A 70 -19.46 11.71 13.41
CA ASP A 70 -19.95 12.35 12.20
C ASP A 70 -20.15 11.31 11.09
N LYS A 71 -21.41 11.02 10.77
CA LYS A 71 -21.78 10.00 9.77
C LYS A 71 -21.21 10.31 8.39
N GLU A 72 -21.18 11.56 7.99
CA GLU A 72 -20.63 11.99 6.69
C GLU A 72 -19.14 11.65 6.60
N LYS A 73 -18.38 11.89 7.66
CA LYS A 73 -16.95 11.52 7.71
C LYS A 73 -16.73 10.04 7.64
N ILE A 74 -17.59 9.24 8.26
CA ILE A 74 -17.53 7.78 8.20
C ILE A 74 -17.79 7.29 6.78
N GLU A 75 -18.78 7.83 6.09
CA GLU A 75 -19.11 7.48 4.70
C GLU A 75 -17.96 7.85 3.75
N ILE A 76 -17.37 9.02 3.91
CA ILE A 76 -16.18 9.42 3.14
C ILE A 76 -15.02 8.45 3.38
N ALA A 77 -14.74 8.10 4.64
CA ALA A 77 -13.69 7.20 5.01
C ALA A 77 -13.89 5.80 4.39
N GLN A 78 -15.12 5.27 4.44
CA GLN A 78 -15.47 4.00 3.81
C GLN A 78 -15.26 4.05 2.30
N LYS A 79 -15.74 5.09 1.64
CA LYS A 79 -15.62 5.25 0.20
C LYS A 79 -14.16 5.29 -0.25
N ILE A 80 -13.31 6.00 0.47
CA ILE A 80 -11.86 6.04 0.19
C ILE A 80 -11.23 4.67 0.39
N GLN A 81 -11.63 3.94 1.43
CA GLN A 81 -11.19 2.58 1.68
C GLN A 81 -11.53 1.65 0.50
N GLU A 82 -12.73 1.75 -0.03
CA GLU A 82 -13.19 0.94 -1.18
C GLU A 82 -12.46 1.32 -2.47
N ILE A 83 -12.40 2.60 -2.80
CA ILE A 83 -11.68 3.08 -4.00
C ILE A 83 -10.21 2.66 -3.98
N SER A 84 -9.56 2.77 -2.83
CA SER A 84 -8.15 2.40 -2.69
C SER A 84 -7.95 0.88 -2.82
N PHE A 85 -8.89 0.08 -2.31
CA PHE A 85 -8.91 -1.36 -2.49
C PHE A 85 -9.02 -1.74 -3.97
N GLU A 86 -10.00 -1.19 -4.68
CA GLU A 86 -10.24 -1.48 -6.10
C GLU A 86 -9.05 -1.10 -6.98
N ARG A 87 -8.44 0.06 -6.73
CA ARG A 87 -7.23 0.49 -7.45
C ARG A 87 -6.06 -0.47 -7.24
N THR A 88 -5.85 -0.94 -6.03
CA THR A 88 -4.80 -1.92 -5.75
C THR A 88 -5.11 -3.27 -6.41
N CYS A 89 -6.36 -3.72 -6.38
CA CYS A 89 -6.78 -4.91 -7.10
C CYS A 89 -6.47 -4.81 -8.60
N TRP A 90 -6.82 -3.68 -9.21
CA TRP A 90 -6.51 -3.44 -10.62
C TRP A 90 -5.00 -3.53 -10.92
N LEU A 91 -4.15 -2.99 -10.04
CA LEU A 91 -2.70 -3.09 -10.18
C LEU A 91 -2.20 -4.54 -10.08
N ILE A 92 -2.72 -5.31 -9.10
CA ILE A 92 -2.40 -6.73 -8.91
C ILE A 92 -2.76 -7.53 -10.17
N GLU A 93 -3.98 -7.34 -10.67
CA GLU A 93 -4.48 -8.02 -11.88
C GLU A 93 -3.65 -7.64 -13.12
N LYS A 94 -3.25 -6.38 -13.23
CA LYS A 94 -2.38 -5.93 -14.32
C LYS A 94 -0.99 -6.57 -14.27
N ALA A 95 -0.39 -6.66 -13.08
CA ALA A 95 0.90 -7.32 -12.90
C ALA A 95 0.81 -8.82 -13.23
N PHE A 96 -0.24 -9.50 -12.76
CA PHE A 96 -0.48 -10.90 -13.09
C PHE A 96 -0.69 -11.13 -14.59
N LYS A 97 -1.46 -10.25 -15.24
CA LYS A 97 -1.68 -10.33 -16.70
C LYS A 97 -0.37 -10.18 -17.48
N TYR A 98 0.53 -9.33 -17.01
CA TYR A 98 1.80 -9.04 -17.67
C TYR A 98 2.82 -10.19 -17.55
N LYS A 99 3.09 -10.69 -16.36
CA LYS A 99 4.16 -11.69 -16.10
C LYS A 99 3.68 -12.98 -15.41
N LYS A 100 2.38 -13.15 -15.19
CA LYS A 100 1.80 -14.29 -14.45
C LYS A 100 2.37 -14.45 -13.03
N ILE A 101 2.75 -13.33 -12.42
CA ILE A 101 3.31 -13.27 -11.06
C ILE A 101 2.21 -13.61 -10.07
N LYS A 102 2.53 -14.44 -9.08
CA LYS A 102 1.63 -14.80 -7.97
C LYS A 102 2.17 -14.39 -6.60
N ASN A 103 3.42 -13.96 -6.52
CA ASN A 103 4.05 -13.52 -5.28
C ASN A 103 4.11 -11.99 -5.29
N PHE A 104 3.51 -11.36 -4.28
CA PHE A 104 3.43 -9.91 -4.15
C PHE A 104 4.01 -9.47 -2.82
N VAL A 105 4.95 -8.53 -2.86
CA VAL A 105 5.41 -7.81 -1.68
C VAL A 105 4.70 -6.47 -1.63
N LEU A 106 4.01 -6.21 -0.52
CA LEU A 106 3.25 -5.00 -0.29
C LEU A 106 4.02 -4.10 0.69
N SER A 107 4.56 -2.99 0.20
CA SER A 107 5.39 -2.07 0.96
C SER A 107 4.86 -0.63 0.84
N GLY A 108 5.15 0.19 1.85
CA GLY A 108 4.65 1.55 2.00
C GLY A 108 3.60 1.66 3.09
N GLY A 109 3.49 2.84 3.74
CA GLY A 109 2.57 3.08 4.85
C GLY A 109 1.09 2.78 4.54
N TYR A 110 0.70 2.81 3.27
CA TYR A 110 -0.64 2.40 2.85
C TYR A 110 -0.95 0.94 3.23
N PHE A 111 0.02 0.04 3.18
CA PHE A 111 -0.17 -1.37 3.50
C PHE A 111 -0.16 -1.69 5.01
N GLN A 112 -0.13 -0.68 5.87
CA GLN A 112 -0.57 -0.82 7.27
C GLN A 112 -2.10 -1.00 7.38
N ASN A 113 -2.82 -0.87 6.27
CA ASN A 113 -4.26 -1.08 6.18
C ASN A 113 -4.62 -2.58 6.21
N CYS A 114 -4.67 -3.14 7.41
CA CYS A 114 -4.95 -4.56 7.63
C CYS A 114 -6.28 -5.00 7.01
N SER A 115 -7.29 -4.13 7.00
CA SER A 115 -8.60 -4.43 6.41
C SER A 115 -8.51 -4.69 4.91
N ASN A 116 -7.78 -3.85 4.17
CA ASN A 116 -7.60 -4.05 2.74
C ASN A 116 -6.66 -5.23 2.45
N ASN A 117 -5.59 -5.40 3.24
CA ASN A 117 -4.69 -6.55 3.09
C ASN A 117 -5.44 -7.87 3.22
N PHE A 118 -6.31 -7.99 4.21
CA PHE A 118 -7.15 -9.17 4.38
C PHE A 118 -8.09 -9.41 3.19
N LYS A 119 -8.67 -8.34 2.62
CA LYS A 119 -9.52 -8.44 1.43
C LYS A 119 -8.74 -8.91 0.21
N TYR A 120 -7.46 -8.52 0.02
CA TYR A 120 -6.63 -9.02 -1.08
C TYR A 120 -6.41 -10.52 -0.96
N ILE A 121 -6.05 -11.00 0.22
CA ILE A 121 -5.85 -12.44 0.48
C ILE A 121 -7.13 -13.23 0.18
N LYS A 122 -8.29 -12.71 0.60
CA LYS A 122 -9.57 -13.37 0.31
C LYS A 122 -9.97 -13.33 -1.18
N LYS A 123 -9.69 -12.23 -1.86
CA LYS A 123 -10.05 -12.07 -3.27
C LYS A 123 -9.17 -12.90 -4.20
N TYR A 124 -7.92 -13.13 -3.82
CA TYR A 124 -6.93 -13.83 -4.62
C TYR A 124 -6.28 -14.98 -3.83
N PRO A 125 -7.02 -16.04 -3.52
CA PRO A 125 -6.51 -17.14 -2.69
C PRO A 125 -5.34 -17.91 -3.31
N GLU A 126 -5.16 -17.77 -4.63
CA GLU A 126 -4.05 -18.38 -5.39
C GLU A 126 -2.78 -17.53 -5.42
N PHE A 127 -2.80 -16.33 -4.83
CA PHE A 127 -1.65 -15.42 -4.76
C PHE A 127 -1.07 -15.39 -3.36
N ASN A 128 0.24 -15.27 -3.29
CA ASN A 128 0.97 -15.08 -2.04
C ASN A 128 1.21 -13.58 -1.82
N PHE A 129 0.76 -13.07 -0.68
CA PHE A 129 1.00 -11.69 -0.28
C PHE A 129 1.91 -11.65 0.94
N PHE A 130 2.99 -10.92 0.83
CA PHE A 130 3.87 -10.58 1.95
C PHE A 130 3.72 -9.09 2.25
N VAL A 131 3.41 -8.78 3.50
CA VAL A 131 3.39 -7.41 4.03
C VAL A 131 4.47 -7.34 5.09
N ASP A 132 5.44 -6.45 4.92
CA ASP A 132 6.48 -6.23 5.91
C ASP A 132 5.85 -5.79 7.24
N PRO A 133 6.33 -6.27 8.41
CA PRO A 133 5.85 -5.80 9.71
C PRO A 133 6.01 -4.29 9.93
N VAL A 134 6.98 -3.68 9.26
CA VAL A 134 7.23 -2.22 9.29
C VAL A 134 7.22 -1.67 7.86
N PRO A 135 6.06 -1.68 7.16
CA PRO A 135 6.01 -1.36 5.73
C PRO A 135 6.12 0.14 5.43
N ASN A 136 6.12 1.00 6.43
CA ASN A 136 6.23 2.47 6.31
C ASN A 136 7.70 2.93 6.30
N ASP A 137 7.90 4.25 6.32
CA ASP A 137 9.23 4.88 6.25
C ASP A 137 10.18 4.44 7.38
N ALA A 138 9.65 4.02 8.54
CA ALA A 138 10.47 3.49 9.64
C ALA A 138 11.19 2.17 9.26
N GLY A 139 10.66 1.40 8.32
CA GLY A 139 11.30 0.19 7.81
C GLY A 139 12.61 0.45 7.07
N THR A 140 12.88 1.68 6.63
CA THR A 140 14.14 2.03 5.98
C THR A 140 15.34 1.86 6.91
N ALA A 141 15.18 2.11 8.22
CA ALA A 141 16.22 1.89 9.21
C ALA A 141 16.61 0.41 9.32
N LEU A 142 15.62 -0.49 9.35
CA LEU A 142 15.85 -1.93 9.32
C LEU A 142 16.51 -2.36 8.01
N GLY A 143 16.06 -1.81 6.89
CA GLY A 143 16.63 -2.10 5.58
C GLY A 143 18.11 -1.74 5.49
N VAL A 144 18.54 -0.65 6.09
CA VAL A 144 19.96 -0.26 6.17
C VAL A 144 20.76 -1.29 6.98
N CYS A 145 20.25 -1.75 8.12
CA CYS A 145 20.92 -2.75 8.95
C CYS A 145 21.09 -4.07 8.19
N PHE A 146 20.02 -4.57 7.55
CA PHE A 146 20.08 -5.78 6.74
C PHE A 146 21.02 -5.66 5.55
N TYR A 147 21.04 -4.48 4.90
CA TYR A 147 21.97 -4.24 3.80
C TYR A 147 23.42 -4.27 4.27
N TYR A 148 23.73 -3.62 5.39
CA TYR A 148 25.07 -3.63 5.97
C TYR A 148 25.53 -5.04 6.32
N GLU A 149 24.69 -5.83 6.99
CA GLU A 149 25.02 -7.19 7.43
C GLU A 149 25.30 -8.15 6.27
N ASN A 150 24.59 -7.99 5.16
CA ASN A 150 24.63 -8.97 4.06
C ASN A 150 25.51 -8.54 2.87
N TYR A 151 25.88 -7.27 2.74
CA TYR A 151 26.52 -6.75 1.52
C TYR A 151 27.72 -5.84 1.76
N LEU A 152 28.08 -5.52 3.00
CA LEU A 152 29.26 -4.74 3.37
C LEU A 152 30.12 -5.49 4.38
#